data_06dbd45a219d48148df41ea5d70e0284
#
_entry.id   06dbd45a219d48148df41ea5d70e0284
#
_cell.length_a   1.000
_cell.length_b   1.000
_cell.length_c   1.000
_cell.angle_alpha   90.00
_cell.angle_beta   90.00
_cell.angle_gamma   90.00
#
_symmetry.space_group_name_H-M   'P 1'
#
loop_
_entity.id
_entity.type
_entity.pdbx_description
1 polymer ?
#
loop_
_entity_poly.entity_id
_entity_poly.type
_entity_poly.pdbx_seq_one_letter_code
_entity_poly.pdbx_strand_id
1 'polypeptide(L)'
;MRLDKPIGIYLLLWPALLTLIIGTQGAFTWIQLAIVIAGTIVVRSAGCVINDIWDRNIDIGVERTKFRPIPSKRVSVNEAWVVFICLSMMSIFILTLTNINTFIISIGFAILIVMYPLTKRFFIGPQLFLGITFNPTIIVYAMVEELSNPTMGYLFFAIACQTIAFDSFYGLCDEKDDRHLKINSTPLWWGNKTLKIIACFQLCSICLLAIIGLIDELNISWFFGLILLGGLFTYQQKLAGEQKYLAAFKNNHWSALLMLVTSILCYNTY
;
A
#
# COMPACT_ATOMS: atom_id res chain seq x y z
N MET A 1 -12.82 8.15 6.74
CA MET A 1 -12.31 8.00 5.35
C MET A 1 -10.94 8.64 5.14
N ARG A 2 -10.56 9.63 5.90
CA ARG A 2 -9.26 10.37 5.80
C ARG A 2 -9.00 10.98 4.43
N LEU A 3 -10.02 11.48 3.75
CA LEU A 3 -9.89 12.14 2.45
C LEU A 3 -9.14 13.48 2.53
N ASP A 4 -9.08 14.09 3.72
CA ASP A 4 -8.28 15.25 4.08
C ASP A 4 -6.76 14.98 4.08
N LYS A 5 -6.36 13.70 4.13
CA LYS A 5 -4.97 13.26 4.09
C LYS A 5 -4.78 12.14 3.06
N PRO A 6 -4.82 12.47 1.75
CA PRO A 6 -4.95 11.49 0.67
C PRO A 6 -3.71 10.62 0.44
N ILE A 7 -2.63 10.80 1.21
CA ILE A 7 -1.37 10.07 1.06
C ILE A 7 -1.58 8.55 1.01
N GLY A 8 -2.48 8.01 1.84
CA GLY A 8 -2.75 6.57 1.84
C GLY A 8 -3.51 6.10 0.59
N ILE A 9 -4.27 6.99 -0.07
CA ILE A 9 -4.88 6.70 -1.37
C ILE A 9 -3.78 6.64 -2.43
N TYR A 10 -2.88 7.61 -2.50
CA TYR A 10 -1.80 7.63 -3.47
C TYR A 10 -0.86 6.43 -3.34
N LEU A 11 -0.53 6.01 -2.10
CA LEU A 11 0.31 4.85 -1.84
C LEU A 11 -0.30 3.52 -2.29
N LEU A 12 -1.62 3.46 -2.51
CA LEU A 12 -2.30 2.29 -3.08
C LEU A 12 -2.61 2.50 -4.57
N LEU A 13 -2.99 3.71 -4.98
CA LEU A 13 -3.42 4.02 -6.34
C LEU A 13 -2.28 3.93 -7.35
N TRP A 14 -1.10 4.51 -7.04
CA TRP A 14 0.01 4.45 -7.98
C TRP A 14 0.49 3.02 -8.24
N PRO A 15 0.67 2.15 -7.22
CA PRO A 15 0.93 0.72 -7.48
C PRO A 15 -0.18 0.01 -8.24
N ALA A 16 -1.46 0.34 -8.00
CA ALA A 16 -2.57 -0.27 -8.72
C ALA A 16 -2.56 0.10 -10.22
N LEU A 17 -2.29 1.37 -10.54
CA LEU A 17 -2.16 1.84 -11.92
C LEU A 17 -0.89 1.29 -12.58
N LEU A 18 0.24 1.24 -11.88
CA LEU A 18 1.46 0.58 -12.34
C LEU A 18 1.17 -0.87 -12.71
N THR A 19 0.44 -1.59 -11.84
CA THR A 19 0.05 -2.99 -12.08
C THR A 19 -0.85 -3.12 -13.31
N LEU A 20 -1.80 -2.21 -13.49
CA LEU A 20 -2.68 -2.20 -14.67
C LEU A 20 -1.87 -2.04 -15.96
N ILE A 21 -0.94 -1.08 -15.99
CA ILE A 21 -0.10 -0.81 -17.17
C ILE A 21 0.79 -2.02 -17.48
N ILE A 22 1.49 -2.58 -16.51
CA ILE A 22 2.37 -3.73 -16.72
C ILE A 22 1.54 -4.97 -17.11
N GLY A 23 0.45 -5.27 -16.38
CA GLY A 23 -0.37 -6.44 -16.63
C GLY A 23 -1.08 -6.43 -17.98
N THR A 24 -1.33 -5.26 -18.58
CA THR A 24 -1.93 -5.11 -19.91
C THR A 24 -0.92 -4.69 -20.98
N GLN A 25 0.35 -4.55 -20.62
CA GLN A 25 1.39 -4.02 -21.52
C GLN A 25 0.98 -2.66 -22.15
N GLY A 26 0.28 -1.83 -21.38
CA GLY A 26 -0.24 -0.53 -21.82
C GLY A 26 -1.59 -0.56 -22.53
N ALA A 27 -2.12 -1.74 -22.89
CA ALA A 27 -3.36 -1.91 -23.67
C ALA A 27 -4.62 -2.03 -22.78
N PHE A 28 -4.73 -1.23 -21.73
CA PHE A 28 -5.91 -1.24 -20.84
C PHE A 28 -7.09 -0.46 -21.44
N THR A 29 -8.30 -0.83 -21.03
CA THR A 29 -9.52 -0.10 -21.39
C THR A 29 -9.82 1.02 -20.39
N TRP A 30 -10.58 2.06 -20.82
CA TRP A 30 -11.02 3.13 -19.94
C TRP A 30 -11.91 2.64 -18.78
N ILE A 31 -12.62 1.52 -18.98
CA ILE A 31 -13.42 0.88 -17.94
C ILE A 31 -12.51 0.28 -16.88
N GLN A 32 -11.46 -0.46 -17.26
CA GLN A 32 -10.48 -1.01 -16.33
C GLN A 32 -9.79 0.09 -15.53
N LEU A 33 -9.39 1.18 -16.19
CA LEU A 33 -8.81 2.35 -15.51
C LEU A 33 -9.79 2.94 -14.47
N ALA A 34 -11.05 3.15 -14.86
CA ALA A 34 -12.07 3.69 -13.96
C ALA A 34 -12.33 2.77 -12.75
N ILE A 35 -12.38 1.45 -12.97
CA ILE A 35 -12.55 0.44 -11.91
C ILE A 35 -11.37 0.48 -10.93
N VAL A 36 -10.14 0.53 -11.42
CA VAL A 36 -8.93 0.59 -10.57
C VAL A 36 -8.93 1.87 -9.73
N ILE A 37 -9.22 3.02 -10.33
CA ILE A 37 -9.25 4.31 -9.60
C ILE A 37 -10.37 4.29 -8.54
N ALA A 38 -11.60 4.00 -8.94
CA ALA A 38 -12.74 4.01 -8.04
C ALA A 38 -12.61 2.95 -6.94
N GLY A 39 -12.23 1.73 -7.30
CA GLY A 39 -12.01 0.62 -6.36
C GLY A 39 -10.95 0.96 -5.32
N THR A 40 -9.82 1.52 -5.75
CA THR A 40 -8.74 1.94 -4.84
C THR A 40 -9.22 2.98 -3.83
N ILE A 41 -9.92 4.02 -4.28
CA ILE A 41 -10.43 5.09 -3.40
C ILE A 41 -11.42 4.54 -2.38
N VAL A 42 -12.36 3.71 -2.84
CA VAL A 42 -13.43 3.15 -1.99
C VAL A 42 -12.85 2.14 -0.99
N VAL A 43 -12.04 1.18 -1.45
CA VAL A 43 -11.43 0.15 -0.59
C VAL A 43 -10.48 0.78 0.43
N ARG A 44 -9.65 1.76 0.02
CA ARG A 44 -8.77 2.48 0.95
C ARG A 44 -9.57 3.26 1.99
N SER A 45 -10.67 3.88 1.60
CA SER A 45 -11.57 4.59 2.53
C SER A 45 -12.21 3.63 3.53
N ALA A 46 -12.72 2.48 3.07
CA ALA A 46 -13.29 1.43 3.92
C ALA A 46 -12.23 0.89 4.91
N GLY A 47 -11.02 0.60 4.41
CA GLY A 47 -9.89 0.15 5.23
C GLY A 47 -9.50 1.16 6.33
N CYS A 48 -9.57 2.47 6.05
CA CYS A 48 -9.37 3.51 7.08
C CYS A 48 -10.45 3.48 8.15
N VAL A 49 -11.72 3.30 7.75
CA VAL A 49 -12.85 3.31 8.69
C VAL A 49 -12.79 2.09 9.60
N ILE A 50 -12.60 0.88 9.04
CA ILE A 50 -12.51 -0.34 9.85
C ILE A 50 -11.30 -0.31 10.79
N ASN A 51 -10.16 0.20 10.32
CA ASN A 51 -8.99 0.40 11.16
C ASN A 51 -9.30 1.35 12.35
N ASP A 52 -9.96 2.48 12.11
CA ASP A 52 -10.31 3.43 13.18
C ASP A 52 -11.36 2.85 14.15
N ILE A 53 -12.24 1.95 13.69
CA ILE A 53 -13.18 1.23 14.56
C ILE A 53 -12.43 0.24 15.48
N TRP A 54 -11.54 -0.59 14.92
CA TRP A 54 -10.78 -1.59 15.69
C TRP A 54 -9.80 -0.95 16.66
N ASP A 55 -9.13 0.12 16.24
CA ASP A 55 -8.09 0.79 17.01
C ASP A 55 -8.62 1.90 17.93
N ARG A 56 -9.92 2.12 18.01
CA ARG A 56 -10.51 3.25 18.75
C ARG A 56 -9.99 3.44 20.17
N ASN A 57 -9.73 2.34 20.90
CA ASN A 57 -9.23 2.38 22.27
C ASN A 57 -7.71 2.58 22.33
N ILE A 58 -6.99 2.13 21.30
CA ILE A 58 -5.54 2.29 21.16
C ILE A 58 -5.21 3.73 20.76
N ASP A 59 -5.93 4.24 19.77
CA ASP A 59 -5.73 5.57 19.18
C ASP A 59 -5.86 6.72 20.17
N ILE A 60 -6.58 6.55 21.28
CA ILE A 60 -6.65 7.52 22.38
C ILE A 60 -5.29 7.72 23.04
N GLY A 61 -4.50 6.65 23.17
CA GLY A 61 -3.18 6.66 23.80
C GLY A 61 -2.02 7.08 22.90
N VAL A 62 -2.25 7.26 21.60
CA VAL A 62 -1.22 7.64 20.64
C VAL A 62 -1.36 9.12 20.27
N GLU A 63 -0.31 9.92 20.51
CA GLU A 63 -0.33 11.38 20.35
C GLU A 63 -0.82 11.83 18.97
N ARG A 64 -0.39 11.13 17.92
CA ARG A 64 -0.72 11.44 16.51
C ARG A 64 -2.17 11.11 16.16
N THR A 65 -2.81 10.13 16.83
CA THR A 65 -4.12 9.58 16.47
C THR A 65 -5.26 9.94 17.40
N LYS A 66 -4.98 10.46 18.60
CA LYS A 66 -6.00 10.83 19.60
C LYS A 66 -7.06 11.81 19.08
N PHE A 67 -6.73 12.62 18.06
CA PHE A 67 -7.66 13.58 17.44
C PHE A 67 -8.41 13.00 16.23
N ARG A 68 -8.30 11.69 15.93
CA ARG A 68 -9.12 11.05 14.91
C ARG A 68 -10.61 11.15 15.26
N PRO A 69 -11.52 11.04 14.27
CA PRO A 69 -12.96 11.27 14.49
C PRO A 69 -13.57 10.41 15.59
N ILE A 70 -13.26 9.11 15.66
CA ILE A 70 -13.82 8.20 16.66
C ILE A 70 -13.20 8.42 18.06
N PRO A 71 -11.86 8.41 18.25
CA PRO A 71 -11.24 8.70 19.53
C PRO A 71 -11.65 10.06 20.12
N SER A 72 -11.76 11.07 19.27
CA SER A 72 -12.19 12.44 19.69
C SER A 72 -13.71 12.60 19.87
N LYS A 73 -14.48 11.51 19.72
CA LYS A 73 -15.97 11.49 19.83
C LYS A 73 -16.70 12.40 18.84
N ARG A 74 -16.04 12.86 17.76
CA ARG A 74 -16.70 13.63 16.67
C ARG A 74 -17.59 12.76 15.79
N VAL A 75 -17.36 11.46 15.77
CA VAL A 75 -18.13 10.43 15.07
C VAL A 75 -18.33 9.27 16.04
N SER A 76 -19.54 8.80 16.17
CA SER A 76 -19.86 7.62 16.96
C SER A 76 -19.42 6.33 16.24
N VAL A 77 -19.26 5.25 17.00
CA VAL A 77 -18.92 3.93 16.43
C VAL A 77 -20.03 3.44 15.48
N ASN A 78 -21.30 3.72 15.80
CA ASN A 78 -22.43 3.32 14.94
C ASN A 78 -22.41 4.05 13.60
N GLU A 79 -22.17 5.35 13.59
CA GLU A 79 -22.00 6.13 12.35
C GLU A 79 -20.82 5.62 11.53
N ALA A 80 -19.71 5.26 12.18
CA ALA A 80 -18.57 4.67 11.50
C ALA A 80 -18.90 3.32 10.86
N TRP A 81 -19.68 2.45 11.53
CA TRP A 81 -20.18 1.21 10.94
C TRP A 81 -21.08 1.45 9.74
N VAL A 82 -21.97 2.42 9.79
CA VAL A 82 -22.83 2.78 8.64
C VAL A 82 -21.95 3.19 7.44
N VAL A 83 -20.94 4.05 7.66
CA VAL A 83 -20.02 4.46 6.59
C VAL A 83 -19.23 3.27 6.04
N PHE A 84 -18.77 2.36 6.90
CA PHE A 84 -18.05 1.15 6.47
C PHE A 84 -18.93 0.25 5.61
N ILE A 85 -20.18 0.00 6.02
CA ILE A 85 -21.15 -0.82 5.26
C ILE A 85 -21.44 -0.16 3.90
N CYS A 86 -21.70 1.13 3.83
CA CYS A 86 -21.92 1.84 2.57
C CYS A 86 -20.72 1.72 1.61
N LEU A 87 -19.50 1.91 2.12
CA LEU A 87 -18.28 1.75 1.32
C LEU A 87 -18.07 0.29 0.88
N SER A 88 -18.40 -0.69 1.73
CA SER A 88 -18.33 -2.11 1.37
C SER A 88 -19.34 -2.48 0.28
N MET A 89 -20.58 -1.98 0.36
CA MET A 89 -21.60 -2.16 -0.69
C MET A 89 -21.15 -1.53 -2.01
N MET A 90 -20.54 -0.34 -1.96
CA MET A 90 -19.99 0.33 -3.14
C MET A 90 -18.81 -0.46 -3.74
N SER A 91 -17.95 -1.05 -2.89
CA SER A 91 -16.87 -1.94 -3.35
C SER A 91 -17.43 -3.18 -4.05
N ILE A 92 -18.45 -3.83 -3.46
CA ILE A 92 -19.11 -4.99 -4.06
C ILE A 92 -19.75 -4.61 -5.41
N PHE A 93 -20.42 -3.46 -5.49
CA PHE A 93 -20.98 -2.97 -6.76
C PHE A 93 -19.89 -2.81 -7.84
N ILE A 94 -18.75 -2.19 -7.50
CA ILE A 94 -17.62 -2.07 -8.45
C ILE A 94 -17.13 -3.45 -8.89
N LEU A 95 -17.05 -4.43 -7.98
CA LEU A 95 -16.63 -5.79 -8.29
C LEU A 95 -17.58 -6.52 -9.23
N THR A 96 -18.89 -6.20 -9.24
CA THR A 96 -19.83 -6.78 -10.22
C THR A 96 -19.54 -6.36 -11.67
N LEU A 97 -18.72 -5.33 -11.88
CA LEU A 97 -18.27 -4.89 -13.20
C LEU A 97 -17.00 -5.61 -13.66
N THR A 98 -16.50 -6.56 -12.87
CA THR A 98 -15.28 -7.34 -13.15
C THR A 98 -15.60 -8.80 -13.38
N ASN A 99 -14.57 -9.62 -13.70
CA ASN A 99 -14.73 -11.06 -13.85
C ASN A 99 -14.82 -11.81 -12.51
N ILE A 100 -15.26 -13.08 -12.54
CA ILE A 100 -15.48 -13.90 -11.34
C ILE A 100 -14.19 -14.13 -10.53
N ASN A 101 -13.03 -14.25 -11.18
CA ASN A 101 -11.75 -14.45 -10.50
C ASN A 101 -11.39 -13.22 -9.67
N THR A 102 -11.54 -12.02 -10.22
CA THR A 102 -11.36 -10.75 -9.52
C THR A 102 -12.28 -10.65 -8.32
N PHE A 103 -13.56 -11.02 -8.49
CA PHE A 103 -14.55 -10.98 -7.42
C PHE A 103 -14.14 -11.90 -6.25
N ILE A 104 -13.84 -13.17 -6.52
CA ILE A 104 -13.44 -14.15 -5.48
C ILE A 104 -12.17 -13.72 -4.76
N ILE A 105 -11.14 -13.33 -5.51
CA ILE A 105 -9.86 -12.89 -4.95
C ILE A 105 -10.05 -11.63 -4.09
N SER A 106 -10.84 -10.66 -4.55
CA SER A 106 -11.10 -9.43 -3.80
C SER A 106 -11.84 -9.67 -2.49
N ILE A 107 -12.76 -10.63 -2.42
CA ILE A 107 -13.40 -11.04 -1.16
C ILE A 107 -12.35 -11.61 -0.18
N GLY A 108 -11.42 -12.45 -0.65
CA GLY A 108 -10.31 -12.94 0.15
C GLY A 108 -9.46 -11.79 0.73
N PHE A 109 -9.09 -10.82 -0.11
CA PHE A 109 -8.34 -9.64 0.33
C PHE A 109 -9.15 -8.74 1.27
N ALA A 110 -10.47 -8.60 1.09
CA ALA A 110 -11.33 -7.84 2.00
C ALA A 110 -11.31 -8.42 3.42
N ILE A 111 -11.32 -9.75 3.57
CA ILE A 111 -11.17 -10.42 4.87
C ILE A 111 -9.82 -10.08 5.49
N LEU A 112 -8.73 -10.17 4.73
CA LEU A 112 -7.39 -9.83 5.20
C LEU A 112 -7.28 -8.35 5.63
N ILE A 113 -7.89 -7.42 4.88
CA ILE A 113 -7.93 -5.98 5.19
C ILE A 113 -8.66 -5.72 6.51
N VAL A 114 -9.78 -6.41 6.75
CA VAL A 114 -10.54 -6.29 8.01
C VAL A 114 -9.76 -6.86 9.19
N MET A 115 -8.98 -7.95 8.99
CA MET A 115 -8.17 -8.58 10.02
C MET A 115 -6.87 -7.82 10.32
N TYR A 116 -6.30 -7.10 9.35
CA TYR A 116 -5.01 -6.43 9.49
C TYR A 116 -4.86 -5.59 10.77
N PRO A 117 -5.81 -4.71 11.16
CA PRO A 117 -5.63 -3.89 12.35
C PRO A 117 -5.52 -4.70 13.65
N LEU A 118 -6.07 -5.91 13.65
CA LEU A 118 -5.99 -6.80 14.82
C LEU A 118 -4.60 -7.42 14.97
N THR A 119 -3.84 -7.56 13.87
CA THR A 119 -2.54 -8.25 13.88
C THR A 119 -1.53 -7.64 14.84
N LYS A 120 -1.54 -6.32 15.04
CA LYS A 120 -0.66 -5.64 15.98
C LYS A 120 -0.83 -6.08 17.45
N ARG A 121 -1.89 -6.83 17.76
CA ARG A 121 -2.15 -7.35 19.12
C ARG A 121 -1.47 -8.69 19.39
N PHE A 122 -1.18 -9.48 18.35
CA PHE A 122 -0.65 -10.84 18.48
C PHE A 122 0.51 -11.16 17.54
N PHE A 123 0.68 -10.42 16.45
CA PHE A 123 1.73 -10.67 15.47
C PHE A 123 2.85 -9.62 15.61
N ILE A 124 4.10 -10.09 15.70
CA ILE A 124 5.26 -9.25 16.01
C ILE A 124 5.59 -8.21 14.92
N GLY A 125 5.27 -8.52 13.66
CA GLY A 125 5.58 -7.69 12.51
C GLY A 125 4.35 -7.34 11.66
N PRO A 126 3.34 -6.58 12.17
CA PRO A 126 2.11 -6.28 11.45
C PRO A 126 2.34 -5.61 10.08
N GLN A 127 3.45 -4.90 9.89
CA GLN A 127 3.82 -4.29 8.61
C GLN A 127 4.09 -5.34 7.52
N LEU A 128 4.56 -6.54 7.89
CA LEU A 128 4.72 -7.65 6.93
C LEU A 128 3.35 -8.11 6.41
N PHE A 129 2.37 -8.18 7.30
CA PHE A 129 1.00 -8.52 6.93
C PHE A 129 0.39 -7.43 6.03
N LEU A 130 0.70 -6.15 6.31
CA LEU A 130 0.27 -5.04 5.47
C LEU A 130 0.86 -5.16 4.05
N GLY A 131 2.11 -5.59 3.90
CA GLY A 131 2.73 -5.82 2.60
C GLY A 131 1.92 -6.75 1.69
N ILE A 132 1.19 -7.70 2.28
CA ILE A 132 0.28 -8.58 1.55
C ILE A 132 -1.07 -7.90 1.32
N THR A 133 -1.68 -7.33 2.36
CA THR A 133 -3.05 -6.83 2.33
C THR A 133 -3.20 -5.49 1.61
N PHE A 134 -2.16 -4.67 1.62
CA PHE A 134 -2.10 -3.37 0.96
C PHE A 134 -1.42 -3.47 -0.42
N ASN A 135 -1.76 -4.54 -1.15
CA ASN A 135 -1.13 -4.88 -2.42
C ASN A 135 -2.20 -5.17 -3.49
N PRO A 136 -2.33 -4.33 -4.50
CA PRO A 136 -3.38 -4.46 -5.51
C PRO A 136 -3.04 -5.49 -6.60
N THR A 137 -1.79 -6.00 -6.67
CA THR A 137 -1.26 -6.71 -7.82
C THR A 137 -2.12 -7.89 -8.24
N ILE A 138 -2.40 -8.83 -7.33
CA ILE A 138 -3.15 -10.05 -7.68
C ILE A 138 -4.57 -9.71 -8.14
N ILE A 139 -5.22 -8.73 -7.51
CA ILE A 139 -6.58 -8.29 -7.86
C ILE A 139 -6.61 -7.69 -9.28
N VAL A 140 -5.63 -6.85 -9.61
CA VAL A 140 -5.57 -6.21 -10.93
C VAL A 140 -5.21 -7.23 -12.02
N TYR A 141 -4.25 -8.15 -11.76
CA TYR A 141 -3.93 -9.24 -12.71
C TYR A 141 -5.12 -10.19 -12.92
N ALA A 142 -5.91 -10.45 -11.87
CA ALA A 142 -7.16 -11.20 -12.03
C ALA A 142 -8.17 -10.46 -12.93
N MET A 143 -8.26 -9.13 -12.79
CA MET A 143 -9.18 -8.31 -13.57
C MET A 143 -8.81 -8.29 -15.07
N VAL A 144 -7.54 -8.33 -15.38
CA VAL A 144 -7.05 -8.37 -16.78
C VAL A 144 -6.80 -9.79 -17.31
N GLU A 145 -7.17 -10.81 -16.52
CA GLU A 145 -7.08 -12.26 -16.88
C GLU A 145 -5.66 -12.78 -17.08
N GLU A 146 -4.66 -12.13 -16.44
CA GLU A 146 -3.24 -12.44 -16.60
C GLU A 146 -2.61 -13.12 -15.35
N LEU A 147 -3.40 -13.91 -14.59
CA LEU A 147 -2.93 -14.57 -13.37
C LEU A 147 -1.77 -15.55 -13.57
N SER A 148 -1.60 -16.08 -14.76
CA SER A 148 -0.50 -17.00 -15.12
C SER A 148 0.81 -16.27 -15.48
N ASN A 149 0.78 -14.95 -15.64
CA ASN A 149 1.95 -14.18 -16.03
C ASN A 149 2.97 -14.15 -14.87
N PRO A 150 4.22 -14.61 -15.08
CA PRO A 150 5.24 -14.66 -14.02
C PRO A 150 5.60 -13.28 -13.48
N THR A 151 5.46 -12.21 -14.27
CA THR A 151 5.71 -10.83 -13.86
C THR A 151 4.82 -10.43 -12.70
N MET A 152 3.60 -10.99 -12.58
CA MET A 152 2.70 -10.78 -11.44
C MET A 152 3.39 -11.08 -10.09
N GLY A 153 4.09 -12.22 -10.00
CA GLY A 153 4.76 -12.62 -8.77
C GLY A 153 5.88 -11.64 -8.38
N TYR A 154 6.72 -11.27 -9.32
CA TYR A 154 7.81 -10.30 -9.06
C TYR A 154 7.26 -8.93 -8.67
N LEU A 155 6.20 -8.46 -9.34
CA LEU A 155 5.57 -7.18 -9.04
C LEU A 155 4.88 -7.20 -7.67
N PHE A 156 4.18 -8.30 -7.32
CA PHE A 156 3.59 -8.48 -6.01
C PHE A 156 4.63 -8.35 -4.89
N PHE A 157 5.74 -9.06 -4.98
CA PHE A 157 6.79 -8.99 -3.97
C PHE A 157 7.51 -7.64 -3.98
N ALA A 158 7.70 -6.99 -5.13
CA ALA A 158 8.29 -5.65 -5.20
C ALA A 158 7.43 -4.62 -4.46
N ILE A 159 6.10 -4.61 -4.70
CA ILE A 159 5.16 -3.72 -4.02
C ILE A 159 5.03 -4.06 -2.54
N ALA A 160 5.03 -5.35 -2.17
CA ALA A 160 5.04 -5.77 -0.78
C ALA A 160 6.27 -5.24 -0.03
N CYS A 161 7.47 -5.36 -0.62
CA CYS A 161 8.71 -4.82 -0.04
C CYS A 161 8.63 -3.30 0.17
N GLN A 162 8.11 -2.55 -0.81
CA GLN A 162 7.91 -1.10 -0.68
C GLN A 162 6.90 -0.78 0.43
N THR A 163 5.80 -1.54 0.51
CA THR A 163 4.78 -1.35 1.54
C THR A 163 5.34 -1.58 2.95
N ILE A 164 6.09 -2.65 3.14
CA ILE A 164 6.77 -2.95 4.41
C ILE A 164 7.74 -1.83 4.76
N ALA A 165 8.51 -1.34 3.79
CA ALA A 165 9.48 -0.27 3.99
C ALA A 165 8.81 1.03 4.43
N PHE A 166 7.81 1.52 3.69
CA PHE A 166 7.17 2.79 4.03
C PHE A 166 6.33 2.72 5.31
N ASP A 167 5.67 1.59 5.58
CA ASP A 167 4.88 1.46 6.80
C ASP A 167 5.77 1.27 8.03
N SER A 168 6.98 0.72 7.86
CA SER A 168 8.00 0.69 8.93
C SER A 168 8.54 2.09 9.25
N PHE A 169 8.72 2.99 8.26
CA PHE A 169 8.99 4.41 8.54
C PHE A 169 7.84 5.07 9.31
N TYR A 170 6.58 4.71 8.96
CA TYR A 170 5.42 5.20 9.67
C TYR A 170 5.35 4.68 11.10
N GLY A 171 5.67 3.42 11.32
CA GLY A 171 5.77 2.81 12.65
C GLY A 171 6.84 3.46 13.54
N LEU A 172 7.96 3.96 12.96
CA LEU A 172 8.96 4.73 13.73
C LEU A 172 8.39 6.04 14.29
N CYS A 173 7.35 6.61 13.68
CA CYS A 173 6.68 7.80 14.25
C CYS A 173 5.97 7.50 15.55
N ASP A 174 5.47 6.28 15.72
CA ASP A 174 4.64 5.88 16.87
C ASP A 174 5.41 4.96 17.85
N GLU A 175 6.71 4.69 17.62
CA GLU A 175 7.51 3.70 18.36
C GLU A 175 7.43 3.88 19.90
N LYS A 176 7.47 5.14 20.38
CA LYS A 176 7.40 5.43 21.81
C LYS A 176 6.04 5.07 22.41
N ASP A 177 4.96 5.44 21.69
CA ASP A 177 3.60 5.18 22.08
C ASP A 177 3.29 3.67 22.01
N ASP A 178 3.69 3.00 20.93
CA ASP A 178 3.53 1.55 20.72
C ASP A 178 4.21 0.76 21.85
N ARG A 179 5.42 1.16 22.26
CA ARG A 179 6.15 0.55 23.37
C ARG A 179 5.38 0.70 24.69
N HIS A 180 4.80 1.88 24.94
CA HIS A 180 4.03 2.17 26.17
C HIS A 180 2.72 1.38 26.22
N LEU A 181 2.06 1.26 25.05
CA LEU A 181 0.80 0.54 24.90
C LEU A 181 0.97 -0.98 24.70
N LYS A 182 2.23 -1.48 24.67
CA LYS A 182 2.58 -2.89 24.44
C LYS A 182 1.98 -3.44 23.14
N ILE A 183 2.03 -2.63 22.07
CA ILE A 183 1.55 -3.00 20.73
C ILE A 183 2.74 -3.40 19.90
N ASN A 184 2.57 -4.42 19.05
CA ASN A 184 3.61 -4.90 18.16
C ASN A 184 3.78 -3.98 16.95
N SER A 185 5.05 -3.77 16.54
CA SER A 185 5.41 -3.11 15.29
C SER A 185 6.81 -3.54 14.83
N THR A 186 7.08 -3.46 13.52
CA THR A 186 8.41 -3.81 13.00
C THR A 186 9.54 -2.97 13.60
N PRO A 187 9.39 -1.65 13.87
CA PRO A 187 10.42 -0.89 14.56
C PRO A 187 10.74 -1.43 15.96
N LEU A 188 9.73 -1.82 16.71
CA LEU A 188 9.95 -2.43 18.04
C LEU A 188 10.64 -3.79 17.94
N TRP A 189 10.29 -4.59 16.93
CA TRP A 189 10.90 -5.89 16.70
C TRP A 189 12.34 -5.80 16.20
N TRP A 190 12.60 -4.92 15.25
CA TRP A 190 13.93 -4.79 14.62
C TRP A 190 14.90 -3.91 15.41
N GLY A 191 14.39 -3.04 16.30
CA GLY A 191 15.19 -2.17 17.14
C GLY A 191 16.18 -1.33 16.34
N ASN A 192 17.44 -1.29 16.76
CA ASN A 192 18.49 -0.50 16.11
C ASN A 192 18.80 -0.91 14.67
N LYS A 193 18.29 -2.06 14.21
CA LYS A 193 18.48 -2.54 12.82
C LYS A 193 17.38 -2.06 11.87
N THR A 194 16.36 -1.37 12.37
CA THR A 194 15.17 -0.98 11.59
C THR A 194 15.52 -0.31 10.27
N LEU A 195 16.34 0.74 10.26
CA LEU A 195 16.70 1.46 9.04
C LEU A 195 17.47 0.57 8.05
N LYS A 196 18.35 -0.31 8.53
CA LYS A 196 19.07 -1.25 7.67
C LYS A 196 18.12 -2.26 7.03
N ILE A 197 17.17 -2.79 7.79
CA ILE A 197 16.19 -3.76 7.28
C ILE A 197 15.25 -3.08 6.27
N ILE A 198 14.82 -1.84 6.53
CA ILE A 198 14.05 -1.04 5.54
C ILE A 198 14.86 -0.88 4.26
N ALA A 199 16.17 -0.55 4.34
CA ALA A 199 17.03 -0.44 3.16
C ALA A 199 17.14 -1.76 2.38
N CYS A 200 17.18 -2.91 3.07
CA CYS A 200 17.15 -4.22 2.43
C CYS A 200 15.86 -4.47 1.66
N PHE A 201 14.69 -4.11 2.23
CA PHE A 201 13.42 -4.21 1.52
C PHE A 201 13.35 -3.28 0.30
N GLN A 202 13.86 -2.04 0.43
CA GLN A 202 13.96 -1.10 -0.69
C GLN A 202 14.85 -1.64 -1.81
N LEU A 203 16.01 -2.19 -1.47
CA LEU A 203 16.91 -2.81 -2.46
C LEU A 203 16.28 -4.04 -3.11
N CYS A 204 15.65 -4.91 -2.32
CA CYS A 204 14.95 -6.09 -2.82
C CYS A 204 13.86 -5.68 -3.84
N SER A 205 13.11 -4.61 -3.55
CA SER A 205 12.12 -4.08 -4.48
C SER A 205 12.75 -3.63 -5.81
N ILE A 206 13.90 -2.91 -5.77
CA ILE A 206 14.61 -2.51 -7.00
C ILE A 206 15.06 -3.74 -7.79
N CYS A 207 15.62 -4.75 -7.14
CA CYS A 207 16.05 -5.98 -7.81
C CYS A 207 14.89 -6.70 -8.48
N LEU A 208 13.73 -6.81 -7.81
CA LEU A 208 12.54 -7.45 -8.38
C LEU A 208 11.99 -6.65 -9.58
N LEU A 209 11.97 -5.31 -9.49
CA LEU A 209 11.58 -4.46 -10.62
C LEU A 209 12.59 -4.53 -11.77
N ALA A 210 13.87 -4.70 -11.49
CA ALA A 210 14.88 -4.91 -12.55
C ALA A 210 14.68 -6.25 -13.26
N ILE A 211 14.32 -7.32 -12.53
CA ILE A 211 13.96 -8.61 -13.12
C ILE A 211 12.75 -8.46 -14.05
N ILE A 212 11.72 -7.70 -13.65
CA ILE A 212 10.57 -7.39 -14.52
C ILE A 212 11.03 -6.73 -15.81
N GLY A 213 11.90 -5.72 -15.71
CA GLY A 213 12.43 -5.02 -16.89
C GLY A 213 13.18 -5.95 -17.86
N LEU A 214 13.83 -7.01 -17.35
CA LEU A 214 14.53 -8.00 -18.16
C LEU A 214 13.56 -9.03 -18.78
N ILE A 215 12.55 -9.49 -18.01
CA ILE A 215 11.58 -10.50 -18.48
C ILE A 215 10.65 -9.90 -19.52
N ASP A 216 10.14 -8.70 -19.30
CA ASP A 216 9.19 -8.01 -20.18
C ASP A 216 9.90 -7.19 -21.28
N GLU A 217 11.24 -7.31 -21.39
CA GLU A 217 12.08 -6.63 -22.37
C GLU A 217 11.85 -5.10 -22.42
N LEU A 218 11.65 -4.49 -21.24
CA LEU A 218 11.35 -3.06 -21.14
C LEU A 218 12.54 -2.21 -21.59
N ASN A 219 12.25 -1.08 -22.17
CA ASN A 219 13.27 -0.18 -22.72
C ASN A 219 14.17 0.47 -21.65
N ILE A 220 15.20 1.17 -22.08
CA ILE A 220 16.20 1.81 -21.19
C ILE A 220 15.58 2.80 -20.19
N SER A 221 14.41 3.38 -20.48
CA SER A 221 13.71 4.30 -19.59
C SER A 221 13.33 3.63 -18.29
N TRP A 222 12.99 2.33 -18.31
CA TRP A 222 12.70 1.57 -17.10
C TRP A 222 13.90 1.52 -16.15
N PHE A 223 15.06 1.17 -16.66
CA PHE A 223 16.28 1.07 -15.85
C PHE A 223 16.76 2.43 -15.34
N PHE A 224 16.59 3.49 -16.15
CA PHE A 224 16.80 4.86 -15.68
C PHE A 224 15.85 5.23 -14.53
N GLY A 225 14.58 4.86 -14.63
CA GLY A 225 13.60 5.02 -13.54
C GLY A 225 14.02 4.29 -12.26
N LEU A 226 14.61 3.08 -12.36
CA LEU A 226 15.13 2.35 -11.20
C LEU A 226 16.31 3.06 -10.53
N ILE A 227 17.20 3.71 -11.32
CA ILE A 227 18.30 4.51 -10.78
C ILE A 227 17.74 5.70 -9.97
N LEU A 228 16.75 6.41 -10.53
CA LEU A 228 16.07 7.50 -9.83
C LEU A 228 15.34 7.04 -8.58
N LEU A 229 14.71 5.85 -8.63
CA LEU A 229 14.07 5.21 -7.48
C LEU A 229 15.10 4.95 -6.37
N GLY A 230 16.28 4.46 -6.71
CA GLY A 230 17.40 4.29 -5.77
C GLY A 230 17.81 5.59 -5.10
N GLY A 231 17.85 6.71 -5.87
CA GLY A 231 18.07 8.04 -5.35
C GLY A 231 17.00 8.48 -4.34
N LEU A 232 15.72 8.25 -4.65
CA LEU A 232 14.61 8.54 -3.72
C LEU A 232 14.70 7.71 -2.44
N PHE A 233 15.05 6.42 -2.54
CA PHE A 233 15.22 5.55 -1.37
C PHE A 233 16.39 6.01 -0.49
N THR A 234 17.52 6.42 -1.10
CA THR A 234 18.66 7.00 -0.38
C THR A 234 18.24 8.29 0.34
N TYR A 235 17.44 9.14 -0.30
CA TYR A 235 16.90 10.35 0.31
C TYR A 235 15.97 10.03 1.51
N GLN A 236 15.11 9.02 1.39
CA GLN A 236 14.26 8.55 2.48
C GLN A 236 15.07 8.04 3.67
N GLN A 237 16.14 7.28 3.43
CA GLN A 237 17.06 6.81 4.47
C GLN A 237 17.74 7.99 5.18
N LYS A 238 18.17 9.02 4.43
CA LYS A 238 18.72 10.25 5.03
C LYS A 238 17.70 10.95 5.92
N LEU A 239 16.46 11.16 5.44
CA LEU A 239 15.38 11.75 6.25
C LEU A 239 15.13 10.95 7.53
N ALA A 240 15.10 9.63 7.44
CA ALA A 240 14.91 8.77 8.61
C ALA A 240 16.10 8.80 9.57
N GLY A 241 17.33 8.89 9.08
CA GLY A 241 18.53 9.10 9.90
C GLY A 241 18.49 10.43 10.67
N GLU A 242 17.83 11.44 10.12
CA GLU A 242 17.54 12.73 10.78
C GLU A 242 16.28 12.69 11.66
N GLN A 243 15.72 11.51 11.93
CA GLN A 243 14.46 11.29 12.68
C GLN A 243 13.21 11.93 12.05
N LYS A 244 13.27 12.31 10.79
CA LYS A 244 12.13 12.86 10.01
C LYS A 244 11.29 11.73 9.41
N TYR A 245 10.86 10.77 10.23
CA TYR A 245 10.19 9.54 9.80
C TYR A 245 8.92 9.78 8.99
N LEU A 246 8.09 10.74 9.40
CA LEU A 246 6.86 11.08 8.68
C LEU A 246 7.16 11.66 7.28
N ALA A 247 8.25 12.40 7.12
CA ALA A 247 8.68 12.91 5.82
C ALA A 247 9.19 11.77 4.93
N ALA A 248 9.97 10.82 5.48
CA ALA A 248 10.41 9.62 4.79
C ALA A 248 9.19 8.78 4.33
N PHE A 249 8.21 8.54 5.21
CA PHE A 249 6.96 7.88 4.86
C PHE A 249 6.24 8.60 3.70
N LYS A 250 6.01 9.90 3.82
CA LYS A 250 5.29 10.67 2.80
C LYS A 250 6.01 10.69 1.44
N ASN A 251 7.33 10.65 1.44
CA ASN A 251 8.12 10.66 0.20
C ASN A 251 7.88 9.42 -0.67
N ASN A 252 7.40 8.30 -0.08
CA ASN A 252 7.15 7.06 -0.84
C ASN A 252 6.09 7.21 -1.94
N HIS A 253 5.16 8.18 -1.84
CA HIS A 253 4.23 8.41 -2.94
C HIS A 253 4.94 8.88 -4.22
N TRP A 254 6.06 9.64 -4.10
CA TRP A 254 6.87 10.04 -5.24
C TRP A 254 7.61 8.84 -5.86
N SER A 255 8.06 7.89 -5.04
CA SER A 255 8.66 6.65 -5.52
C SER A 255 7.69 5.83 -6.35
N ALA A 256 6.46 5.67 -5.87
CA ALA A 256 5.42 4.93 -6.58
C ALA A 256 4.96 5.67 -7.85
N LEU A 257 4.80 7.00 -7.78
CA LEU A 257 4.46 7.82 -8.95
C LEU A 257 5.57 7.79 -10.01
N LEU A 258 6.84 7.84 -9.61
CA LEU A 258 7.98 7.72 -10.52
C LEU A 258 7.89 6.42 -11.33
N MET A 259 7.65 5.29 -10.68
CA MET A 259 7.58 4.00 -11.36
C MET A 259 6.35 3.91 -12.28
N LEU A 260 5.22 4.52 -11.88
CA LEU A 260 4.05 4.64 -12.75
C LEU A 260 4.38 5.45 -14.02
N VAL A 261 4.97 6.63 -13.88
CA VAL A 261 5.37 7.47 -15.03
C VAL A 261 6.37 6.74 -15.92
N THR A 262 7.35 6.08 -15.32
CA THR A 262 8.34 5.28 -16.05
C THR A 262 7.68 4.16 -16.86
N SER A 263 6.69 3.44 -16.28
CA SER A 263 5.96 2.40 -17.02
C SER A 263 5.16 2.97 -18.21
N ILE A 264 4.52 4.12 -18.03
CA ILE A 264 3.82 4.81 -19.13
C ILE A 264 4.79 5.12 -20.27
N LEU A 265 5.99 5.63 -19.96
CA LEU A 265 7.01 5.93 -20.97
C LEU A 265 7.52 4.65 -21.67
N CYS A 266 7.53 3.51 -20.99
CA CYS A 266 7.98 2.26 -21.60
C CYS A 266 6.97 1.70 -22.64
N TYR A 267 5.68 1.82 -22.38
CA TYR A 267 4.63 1.24 -23.23
C TYR A 267 4.03 2.24 -24.24
N ASN A 268 4.24 3.55 -24.10
CA ASN A 268 3.78 4.57 -25.08
C ASN A 268 4.76 4.82 -26.23
N THR A 269 5.84 4.08 -26.34
CA THR A 269 6.86 4.24 -27.39
C THR A 269 6.59 3.36 -28.63
N TYR A 270 5.37 2.81 -28.75
CA TYR A 270 4.95 2.05 -29.93
C TYR A 270 3.77 2.71 -30.63
#